data_4bb251e7d33c22f379f371252041cc79
#
_entry.id   4bb251e7d33c22f379f371252041cc79
#
_cell.length_a   1.000
_cell.length_b   1.000
_cell.length_c   1.000
_cell.angle_alpha   90.00
_cell.angle_beta   90.00
_cell.angle_gamma   90.00
#
_symmetry.space_group_name_H-M   'P 1'
#
loop_
_entity.id
_entity.type
_entity.pdbx_description
1 polymer ?
#
loop_
_entity_poly.entity_id
_entity_poly.type
_entity_poly.pdbx_seq_one_letter_code
_entity_poly.pdbx_strand_id
1 'polypeptide(L)'
;MGGKHRIASQLAAVMLRHTNERLTYWEPFLGGASVFAKMAPHFHKAVGSDVHEDLVLMWDAVVNGGWTPPDAVSEDEYRSLRHASPSALRGFVGYGCSFGGIWFEGYGRGNMSAAASSRTVMRQAAQIRDHGGIRQFMTRSYDTLRPPMGCVIYCDPPYQSRTKNHNSSYQDLDLDRLIRRARKWADRECAVFLSEYERIPGLSVVWEGQRSAGIRSGKALPVEYLYSIGA
;
A
#
# COMPACT_ATOMS: atom_id res chain seq x y z
N MET A 1 2.51 -2.42 9.47
CA MET A 1 2.31 -1.78 8.15
C MET A 1 1.71 -0.40 8.39
N GLY A 2 2.47 0.65 8.06
CA GLY A 2 2.04 2.05 8.17
C GLY A 2 0.90 2.32 7.19
N GLY A 3 -0.33 2.05 7.60
CA GLY A 3 -1.40 1.95 6.64
C GLY A 3 -2.29 3.17 6.59
N LYS A 4 -2.81 3.43 5.42
CA LYS A 4 -3.91 4.35 5.12
C LYS A 4 -5.26 3.87 5.66
N HIS A 5 -5.32 2.80 6.48
CA HIS A 5 -6.57 2.12 6.85
C HIS A 5 -7.68 3.05 7.37
N ARG A 6 -7.31 4.15 8.05
CA ARG A 6 -8.27 5.12 8.59
C ARG A 6 -8.88 6.05 7.54
N ILE A 7 -8.13 6.35 6.49
CA ILE A 7 -8.52 7.29 5.42
C ILE A 7 -8.75 6.59 4.08
N ALA A 8 -8.46 5.29 3.98
CA ALA A 8 -8.58 4.53 2.72
C ALA A 8 -9.95 4.66 2.05
N SER A 9 -11.04 4.62 2.84
CA SER A 9 -12.39 4.79 2.30
C SER A 9 -12.64 6.21 1.78
N GLN A 10 -12.06 7.23 2.42
CA GLN A 10 -12.18 8.62 1.96
C GLN A 10 -11.39 8.82 0.66
N LEU A 11 -10.15 8.32 0.60
CA LEU A 11 -9.32 8.37 -0.61
C LEU A 11 -9.99 7.63 -1.76
N ALA A 12 -10.50 6.42 -1.53
CA ALA A 12 -11.22 5.65 -2.54
C ALA A 12 -12.45 6.41 -3.05
N ALA A 13 -13.27 6.98 -2.15
CA ALA A 13 -14.45 7.74 -2.55
C ALA A 13 -14.10 8.98 -3.40
N VAL A 14 -12.99 9.64 -3.11
CA VAL A 14 -12.52 10.77 -3.93
C VAL A 14 -12.04 10.27 -5.29
N MET A 15 -11.18 9.27 -5.34
CA MET A 15 -10.67 8.73 -6.60
C MET A 15 -11.80 8.21 -7.51
N LEU A 16 -12.78 7.50 -6.94
CA LEU A 16 -13.91 6.98 -7.72
C LEU A 16 -14.78 8.09 -8.34
N ARG A 17 -14.90 9.26 -7.70
CA ARG A 17 -15.60 10.42 -8.30
C ARG A 17 -14.87 11.02 -9.49
N HIS A 18 -13.56 10.87 -9.55
CA HIS A 18 -12.71 11.37 -10.64
C HIS A 18 -12.42 10.32 -11.71
N THR A 19 -13.04 9.14 -11.60
CA THR A 19 -12.83 8.04 -12.55
C THR A 19 -14.15 7.67 -13.18
N ASN A 20 -14.29 7.90 -14.47
CA ASN A 20 -15.39 7.37 -15.26
C ASN A 20 -15.20 5.86 -15.46
N GLU A 21 -16.09 5.17 -16.15
CA GLU A 21 -16.07 3.72 -16.41
C GLU A 21 -14.70 3.19 -16.88
N ARG A 22 -13.81 2.92 -15.92
CA ARG A 22 -12.48 2.39 -16.17
C ARG A 22 -12.41 0.94 -15.69
N LEU A 23 -11.82 0.08 -16.51
CA LEU A 23 -11.82 -1.35 -16.27
C LEU A 23 -10.63 -1.85 -15.43
N THR A 24 -9.58 -1.04 -15.29
CA THR A 24 -8.35 -1.46 -14.63
C THR A 24 -7.85 -0.45 -13.61
N TYR A 25 -7.52 -0.95 -12.43
CA TYR A 25 -6.87 -0.22 -11.34
C TYR A 25 -5.44 -0.71 -11.09
N TRP A 26 -4.52 0.20 -10.80
CA TRP A 26 -3.13 -0.10 -10.48
C TRP A 26 -2.66 0.60 -9.21
N GLU A 27 -1.97 -0.14 -8.33
CA GLU A 27 -1.34 0.40 -7.12
C GLU A 27 0.14 -0.02 -7.08
N PRO A 28 1.08 0.87 -7.55
CA PRO A 28 2.51 0.57 -7.65
C PRO A 28 3.26 0.47 -6.32
N PHE A 29 2.66 0.92 -5.23
CA PHE A 29 3.20 0.89 -3.88
C PHE A 29 2.19 0.21 -2.97
N LEU A 30 2.00 -1.10 -3.17
CA LEU A 30 0.91 -1.86 -2.55
C LEU A 30 0.97 -1.86 -1.03
N GLY A 31 2.16 -2.02 -0.44
CA GLY A 31 2.37 -2.06 1.00
C GLY A 31 1.35 -2.92 1.73
N GLY A 32 0.61 -2.30 2.66
CA GLY A 32 -0.44 -2.95 3.44
C GLY A 32 -1.79 -3.11 2.73
N ALA A 33 -1.89 -2.80 1.44
CA ALA A 33 -3.06 -2.94 0.58
C ALA A 33 -4.36 -2.27 1.11
N SER A 34 -4.24 -1.24 1.96
CA SER A 34 -5.42 -0.63 2.60
C SER A 34 -6.31 0.12 1.61
N VAL A 35 -5.72 0.83 0.65
CA VAL A 35 -6.44 1.53 -0.41
C VAL A 35 -6.83 0.54 -1.51
N PHE A 36 -5.94 -0.39 -1.84
CA PHE A 36 -6.22 -1.46 -2.80
C PHE A 36 -7.48 -2.25 -2.45
N ALA A 37 -7.66 -2.60 -1.16
CA ALA A 37 -8.84 -3.32 -0.69
C ALA A 37 -10.15 -2.52 -0.85
N LYS A 38 -10.07 -1.18 -0.91
CA LYS A 38 -11.24 -0.32 -1.15
C LYS A 38 -11.50 -0.06 -2.63
N MET A 39 -10.45 -0.05 -3.43
CA MET A 39 -10.55 0.24 -4.86
C MET A 39 -10.83 -1.01 -5.71
N ALA A 40 -10.16 -2.13 -5.42
CA ALA A 40 -10.23 -3.34 -6.23
C ALA A 40 -11.65 -3.84 -6.53
N PRO A 41 -12.63 -3.79 -5.60
CA PRO A 41 -14.00 -4.23 -5.88
C PRO A 41 -14.71 -3.46 -7.00
N HIS A 42 -14.29 -2.23 -7.28
CA HIS A 42 -14.90 -1.37 -8.29
C HIS A 42 -14.34 -1.57 -9.72
N PHE A 43 -13.42 -2.52 -9.90
CA PHE A 43 -12.73 -2.71 -11.17
C PHE A 43 -12.76 -4.17 -11.61
N HIS A 44 -12.91 -4.38 -12.92
CA HIS A 44 -12.82 -5.72 -13.51
C HIS A 44 -11.43 -6.33 -13.27
N LYS A 45 -10.37 -5.51 -13.35
CA LYS A 45 -9.01 -5.92 -13.06
C LYS A 45 -8.34 -4.94 -12.11
N ALA A 46 -7.72 -5.46 -11.04
CA ALA A 46 -6.89 -4.69 -10.14
C ALA A 46 -5.49 -5.32 -10.01
N VAL A 47 -4.46 -4.49 -10.14
CA VAL A 47 -3.06 -4.90 -10.12
C VAL A 47 -2.35 -4.17 -9.00
N GLY A 48 -1.87 -4.91 -8.01
CA GLY A 48 -0.99 -4.42 -6.95
C GLY A 48 0.46 -4.77 -7.25
N SER A 49 1.36 -3.83 -7.11
CA SER A 49 2.79 -4.12 -7.21
C SER A 49 3.58 -3.46 -6.07
N ASP A 50 4.70 -4.06 -5.74
CA ASP A 50 5.64 -3.55 -4.76
C ASP A 50 7.04 -4.04 -5.12
N VAL A 51 8.07 -3.35 -4.64
CA VAL A 51 9.46 -3.82 -4.74
C VAL A 51 9.77 -4.86 -3.67
N HIS A 52 8.97 -4.92 -2.62
CA HIS A 52 9.13 -5.85 -1.51
C HIS A 52 8.48 -7.19 -1.84
N GLU A 53 9.29 -8.15 -2.29
CA GLU A 53 8.83 -9.45 -2.76
C GLU A 53 7.95 -10.19 -1.75
N ASP A 54 8.33 -10.23 -0.48
CA ASP A 54 7.57 -10.92 0.56
C ASP A 54 6.13 -10.37 0.72
N LEU A 55 5.93 -9.05 0.57
CA LEU A 55 4.58 -8.47 0.62
C LEU A 55 3.73 -8.92 -0.56
N VAL A 56 4.33 -8.97 -1.74
CA VAL A 56 3.66 -9.44 -2.96
C VAL A 56 3.27 -10.90 -2.83
N LEU A 57 4.21 -11.75 -2.38
CA LEU A 57 3.96 -13.17 -2.12
C LEU A 57 2.85 -13.38 -1.08
N MET A 58 2.85 -12.57 -0.01
CA MET A 58 1.80 -12.64 1.01
C MET A 58 0.41 -12.30 0.42
N TRP A 59 0.30 -11.19 -0.30
CA TRP A 59 -0.99 -10.78 -0.85
C TRP A 59 -1.50 -11.75 -1.91
N ASP A 60 -0.61 -12.26 -2.76
CA ASP A 60 -1.00 -13.26 -3.76
C ASP A 60 -1.47 -14.56 -3.11
N ALA A 61 -0.72 -15.06 -2.13
CA ALA A 61 -1.09 -16.27 -1.40
C ALA A 61 -2.43 -16.15 -0.67
N VAL A 62 -2.69 -14.99 -0.01
CA VAL A 62 -3.95 -14.79 0.74
C VAL A 62 -5.13 -14.55 -0.19
N VAL A 63 -4.94 -13.77 -1.27
CA VAL A 63 -6.05 -13.40 -2.16
C VAL A 63 -6.35 -14.48 -3.18
N ASN A 64 -5.33 -15.05 -3.81
CA ASN A 64 -5.47 -15.99 -4.93
C ASN A 64 -5.16 -17.45 -4.53
N GLY A 65 -4.24 -17.67 -3.59
CA GLY A 65 -3.77 -19.00 -3.21
C GLY A 65 -4.54 -19.67 -2.07
N GLY A 66 -5.51 -18.98 -1.44
CA GLY A 66 -6.27 -19.56 -0.31
C GLY A 66 -5.46 -19.73 0.99
N TRP A 67 -4.25 -19.19 1.05
CA TRP A 67 -3.44 -19.25 2.26
C TRP A 67 -3.99 -18.36 3.36
N THR A 68 -3.99 -18.87 4.59
CA THR A 68 -4.40 -18.13 5.78
C THR A 68 -3.17 -17.87 6.66
N PRO A 69 -2.87 -16.61 7.02
CA PRO A 69 -1.80 -16.30 7.93
C PRO A 69 -2.02 -16.94 9.31
N PRO A 70 -0.96 -17.39 10.00
CA PRO A 70 -1.09 -18.03 11.32
C PRO A 70 -1.60 -17.06 12.39
N ASP A 71 -2.35 -17.57 13.35
CA ASP A 71 -2.84 -16.80 14.51
C ASP A 71 -1.80 -16.71 15.63
N ALA A 72 -0.76 -17.53 15.58
CA ALA A 72 0.35 -17.51 16.53
C ALA A 72 1.69 -17.64 15.79
N VAL A 73 2.66 -16.88 16.24
CA VAL A 73 4.06 -16.93 15.79
C VAL A 73 4.92 -16.77 17.04
N SER A 74 5.84 -17.70 17.30
CA SER A 74 6.76 -17.58 18.43
C SER A 74 7.86 -16.55 18.15
N GLU A 75 8.53 -16.09 19.21
CA GLU A 75 9.65 -15.15 19.06
C GLU A 75 10.85 -15.81 18.34
N ASP A 76 11.05 -17.11 18.53
CA ASP A 76 12.12 -17.85 17.85
C ASP A 76 11.81 -18.03 16.37
N GLU A 77 10.56 -18.32 16.00
CA GLU A 77 10.11 -18.36 14.61
C GLU A 77 10.24 -16.99 13.95
N TYR A 78 9.84 -15.91 14.64
CA TYR A 78 10.03 -14.53 14.17
C TYR A 78 11.51 -14.24 13.88
N ARG A 79 12.41 -14.61 14.78
CA ARG A 79 13.87 -14.41 14.60
C ARG A 79 14.43 -15.22 13.43
N SER A 80 14.02 -16.48 13.29
CA SER A 80 14.47 -17.34 12.20
C SER A 80 14.02 -16.84 10.84
N LEU A 81 12.76 -16.36 10.73
CA LEU A 81 12.20 -15.83 9.49
C LEU A 81 12.88 -14.53 9.03
N ARG A 82 13.52 -13.78 9.93
CA ARG A 82 14.26 -12.56 9.54
C ARG A 82 15.31 -12.82 8.47
N HIS A 83 15.93 -14.00 8.48
CA HIS A 83 17.03 -14.38 7.58
C HIS A 83 16.61 -15.44 6.55
N ALA A 84 15.35 -15.84 6.53
CA ALA A 84 14.84 -16.80 5.59
C ALA A 84 14.69 -16.23 4.18
N SER A 85 14.53 -17.10 3.18
CA SER A 85 14.18 -16.72 1.82
C SER A 85 12.81 -16.05 1.77
N PRO A 86 12.57 -15.16 0.78
CA PRO A 86 11.27 -14.52 0.60
C PRO A 86 10.11 -15.51 0.56
N SER A 87 9.04 -15.18 1.29
CA SER A 87 7.84 -16.04 1.34
C SER A 87 6.62 -15.27 1.87
N ALA A 88 5.42 -15.82 1.64
CA ALA A 88 4.19 -15.28 2.18
C ALA A 88 4.21 -15.18 3.72
N LEU A 89 4.70 -16.22 4.40
CA LEU A 89 4.83 -16.24 5.85
C LEU A 89 5.81 -15.16 6.34
N ARG A 90 6.96 -15.03 5.68
CA ARG A 90 7.96 -14.01 6.02
C ARG A 90 7.39 -12.60 5.85
N GLY A 91 6.63 -12.35 4.77
CA GLY A 91 5.94 -11.08 4.54
C GLY A 91 4.93 -10.74 5.63
N PHE A 92 4.14 -11.72 6.03
CA PHE A 92 3.19 -11.56 7.13
C PHE A 92 3.89 -11.29 8.46
N VAL A 93 4.88 -12.10 8.82
CA VAL A 93 5.58 -12.02 10.11
C VAL A 93 6.42 -10.76 10.19
N GLY A 94 7.15 -10.42 9.12
CA GLY A 94 8.06 -9.28 9.09
C GLY A 94 7.40 -7.92 9.32
N TYR A 95 6.14 -7.76 8.93
CA TYR A 95 5.36 -6.55 9.21
C TYR A 95 4.29 -6.77 10.27
N GLY A 96 3.54 -7.87 10.17
CA GLY A 96 2.35 -8.12 10.99
C GLY A 96 2.68 -8.47 12.44
N CYS A 97 3.84 -9.07 12.69
CA CYS A 97 4.29 -9.47 14.03
C CYS A 97 5.42 -8.56 14.58
N SER A 98 5.71 -7.45 13.89
CA SER A 98 6.77 -6.51 14.29
C SER A 98 6.24 -5.30 15.03
N PHE A 99 7.03 -4.80 15.96
CA PHE A 99 6.74 -3.57 16.69
C PHE A 99 6.54 -2.39 15.72
N GLY A 100 5.45 -1.65 15.89
CA GLY A 100 5.11 -0.51 15.03
C GLY A 100 4.78 -0.89 13.58
N GLY A 101 4.73 -2.18 13.22
CA GLY A 101 4.56 -2.63 11.84
C GLY A 101 5.75 -2.29 10.94
N ILE A 102 6.95 -2.15 11.51
CA ILE A 102 8.20 -1.90 10.81
C ILE A 102 8.89 -3.24 10.56
N TRP A 103 9.45 -3.42 9.38
CA TRP A 103 10.03 -4.68 8.91
C TRP A 103 11.08 -5.26 9.87
N PHE A 104 10.74 -6.34 10.55
CA PHE A 104 11.59 -7.06 11.53
C PHE A 104 12.29 -6.16 12.56
N GLU A 105 11.69 -5.01 12.96
CA GLU A 105 12.27 -4.06 13.92
C GLU A 105 12.27 -4.59 15.37
N GLY A 106 11.41 -5.55 15.68
CA GLY A 106 11.33 -6.20 16.97
C GLY A 106 10.03 -6.97 17.09
N TYR A 107 10.04 -8.09 17.81
CA TYR A 107 8.87 -8.94 18.00
C TYR A 107 7.75 -8.17 18.75
N GLY A 108 6.60 -8.07 18.11
CA GLY A 108 5.42 -7.39 18.66
C GLY A 108 4.71 -8.24 19.71
N ARG A 109 4.51 -7.67 20.90
CA ARG A 109 3.80 -8.32 22.02
C ARG A 109 2.46 -7.64 22.27
N GLY A 110 1.53 -8.34 22.91
CA GLY A 110 0.22 -7.82 23.30
C GLY A 110 -0.71 -7.59 22.09
N ASN A 111 -1.21 -6.36 21.92
CA ASN A 111 -2.16 -6.01 20.84
C ASN A 111 -1.60 -6.14 19.42
N MET A 112 -0.30 -6.35 19.28
CA MET A 112 0.40 -6.61 18.01
C MET A 112 0.61 -8.10 17.78
N SER A 113 -0.32 -8.91 18.24
CA SER A 113 -0.29 -10.37 18.07
C SER A 113 -0.49 -10.79 16.61
N ALA A 114 0.05 -11.94 16.27
CA ALA A 114 -0.16 -12.57 14.98
C ALA A 114 -1.67 -12.71 14.66
N ALA A 115 -2.49 -13.09 15.64
CA ALA A 115 -3.95 -13.19 15.48
C ALA A 115 -4.63 -11.88 15.07
N ALA A 116 -4.23 -10.76 15.64
CA ALA A 116 -4.82 -9.45 15.27
C ALA A 116 -4.42 -9.04 13.85
N SER A 117 -3.18 -9.31 13.47
CA SER A 117 -2.66 -9.05 12.12
C SER A 117 -3.29 -10.01 11.09
N SER A 118 -3.43 -11.30 11.41
CA SER A 118 -4.09 -12.32 10.59
C SER A 118 -5.54 -11.89 10.27
N ARG A 119 -6.34 -11.54 11.30
CA ARG A 119 -7.70 -11.02 11.09
C ARG A 119 -7.76 -9.79 10.18
N THR A 120 -6.78 -8.89 10.31
CA THR A 120 -6.72 -7.68 9.47
C THR A 120 -6.42 -8.03 8.02
N VAL A 121 -5.42 -8.87 7.77
CA VAL A 121 -5.06 -9.34 6.42
C VAL A 121 -6.22 -10.09 5.78
N MET A 122 -6.85 -11.03 6.50
CA MET A 122 -7.97 -11.81 6.01
C MET A 122 -9.19 -10.96 5.66
N ARG A 123 -9.50 -9.94 6.48
CA ARG A 123 -10.57 -8.98 6.19
C ARG A 123 -10.28 -8.17 4.93
N GLN A 124 -9.06 -7.68 4.76
CA GLN A 124 -8.64 -6.96 3.54
C GLN A 124 -8.70 -7.88 2.31
N ALA A 125 -8.21 -9.12 2.43
CA ALA A 125 -8.28 -10.09 1.34
C ALA A 125 -9.73 -10.41 0.93
N ALA A 126 -10.64 -10.53 1.89
CA ALA A 126 -12.07 -10.70 1.60
C ALA A 126 -12.63 -9.50 0.81
N GLN A 127 -12.29 -8.27 1.21
CA GLN A 127 -12.67 -7.07 0.48
C GLN A 127 -12.08 -7.03 -0.94
N ILE A 128 -10.81 -7.41 -1.10
CA ILE A 128 -10.14 -7.44 -2.42
C ILE A 128 -10.82 -8.42 -3.37
N ARG A 129 -11.30 -9.57 -2.86
CA ARG A 129 -12.04 -10.58 -3.64
C ARG A 129 -13.48 -10.22 -3.93
N ASP A 130 -14.04 -9.25 -3.18
CA ASP A 130 -15.44 -8.86 -3.32
C ASP A 130 -15.75 -8.40 -4.75
N HIS A 131 -16.98 -8.71 -5.20
CA HIS A 131 -17.45 -8.48 -6.57
C HIS A 131 -16.67 -9.21 -7.68
N GLY A 132 -15.77 -10.14 -7.35
CA GLY A 132 -15.01 -10.92 -8.33
C GLY A 132 -13.98 -10.08 -9.12
N GLY A 133 -13.65 -10.55 -10.32
CA GLY A 133 -12.68 -9.90 -11.20
C GLY A 133 -11.24 -10.40 -10.99
N ILE A 134 -10.33 -9.92 -11.83
CA ILE A 134 -8.93 -10.34 -11.85
C ILE A 134 -8.14 -9.55 -10.80
N ARG A 135 -7.50 -10.24 -9.87
CA ARG A 135 -6.60 -9.67 -8.88
C ARG A 135 -5.19 -10.19 -9.13
N GLN A 136 -4.28 -9.29 -9.49
CA GLN A 136 -2.91 -9.65 -9.85
C GLN A 136 -1.94 -8.94 -8.92
N PHE A 137 -0.92 -9.69 -8.46
CA PHE A 137 0.15 -9.13 -7.62
C PHE A 137 1.50 -9.40 -8.29
N MET A 138 2.42 -8.42 -8.26
CA MET A 138 3.71 -8.57 -8.93
C MET A 138 4.83 -7.83 -8.19
N THR A 139 5.97 -8.48 -8.03
CA THR A 139 7.19 -7.84 -7.53
C THR A 139 7.79 -7.00 -8.63
N ARG A 140 7.51 -5.68 -8.59
CA ARG A 140 7.95 -4.77 -9.63
C ARG A 140 8.02 -3.32 -9.17
N SER A 141 9.08 -2.62 -9.56
CA SER A 141 9.20 -1.18 -9.35
C SER A 141 8.24 -0.39 -10.25
N TYR A 142 7.73 0.73 -9.74
CA TYR A 142 6.89 1.69 -10.48
C TYR A 142 7.53 2.14 -11.80
N ASP A 143 8.86 2.22 -11.86
CA ASP A 143 9.60 2.63 -13.05
C ASP A 143 9.43 1.69 -14.25
N THR A 144 9.27 0.41 -13.96
CA THR A 144 9.17 -0.64 -14.99
C THR A 144 7.74 -1.01 -15.35
N LEU A 145 6.76 -0.46 -14.63
CA LEU A 145 5.34 -0.72 -14.91
C LEU A 145 4.91 -0.16 -16.26
N ARG A 146 4.04 -0.90 -16.92
CA ARG A 146 3.44 -0.56 -18.21
C ARG A 146 1.92 -0.73 -18.12
N PRO A 147 1.23 0.13 -17.34
CA PRO A 147 -0.23 0.05 -17.23
C PRO A 147 -0.88 0.32 -18.61
N PRO A 148 -2.06 -0.25 -18.89
CA PRO A 148 -2.78 0.03 -20.12
C PRO A 148 -3.22 1.50 -20.18
N MET A 149 -3.61 1.96 -21.37
CA MET A 149 -4.25 3.28 -21.51
C MET A 149 -5.58 3.31 -20.74
N GLY A 150 -5.97 4.49 -20.32
CA GLY A 150 -7.28 4.70 -19.71
C GLY A 150 -7.51 4.02 -18.36
N CYS A 151 -6.46 3.64 -17.62
CA CYS A 151 -6.59 3.02 -16.31
C CYS A 151 -6.61 4.05 -15.16
N VAL A 152 -6.85 3.58 -13.95
CA VAL A 152 -6.69 4.34 -12.71
C VAL A 152 -5.41 3.89 -12.01
N ILE A 153 -4.58 4.83 -11.58
CA ILE A 153 -3.33 4.56 -10.88
C ILE A 153 -3.32 5.35 -9.57
N TYR A 154 -3.03 4.67 -8.47
CA TYR A 154 -2.82 5.32 -7.18
C TYR A 154 -1.41 5.03 -6.66
N CYS A 155 -0.66 6.08 -6.36
CA CYS A 155 0.69 6.03 -5.82
C CYS A 155 0.69 6.47 -4.35
N ASP A 156 1.14 5.59 -3.45
CA ASP A 156 1.41 5.88 -2.03
C ASP A 156 2.88 5.55 -1.73
N PRO A 157 3.82 6.36 -2.24
CA PRO A 157 5.24 6.10 -2.05
C PRO A 157 5.64 6.27 -0.58
N PRO A 158 6.77 5.69 -0.14
CA PRO A 158 7.35 6.01 1.15
C PRO A 158 7.71 7.50 1.21
N TYR A 159 7.18 8.19 2.22
CA TYR A 159 7.35 9.65 2.37
C TYR A 159 8.80 10.02 2.71
N GLN A 160 9.33 11.07 2.09
CA GLN A 160 10.72 11.54 2.28
C GLN A 160 11.06 11.85 3.74
N SER A 161 10.12 12.39 4.51
CA SER A 161 10.31 12.66 5.95
C SER A 161 10.51 11.41 6.81
N ARG A 162 10.20 10.22 6.29
CA ARG A 162 10.31 8.92 6.98
C ARG A 162 11.42 8.02 6.45
N THR A 163 12.04 8.34 5.32
CA THR A 163 13.09 7.50 4.70
C THR A 163 14.38 7.44 5.51
N LYS A 164 14.56 8.28 6.53
CA LYS A 164 15.70 8.21 7.45
C LYS A 164 15.67 7.01 8.40
N ASN A 165 14.57 6.25 8.47
CA ASN A 165 14.41 5.15 9.41
C ASN A 165 14.01 3.84 8.70
N HIS A 166 14.99 2.94 8.52
CA HIS A 166 14.86 1.49 8.70
C HIS A 166 14.31 0.60 7.58
N ASN A 167 14.15 1.03 6.33
CA ASN A 167 13.83 0.04 5.31
C ASN A 167 14.69 0.23 4.05
N SER A 168 15.71 -0.61 3.89
CA SER A 168 16.65 -0.57 2.78
C SER A 168 15.99 -0.69 1.39
N SER A 169 14.79 -1.26 1.32
CA SER A 169 14.07 -1.46 0.05
C SER A 169 13.51 -0.18 -0.57
N TYR A 170 13.45 0.93 0.17
CA TYR A 170 12.82 2.19 -0.27
C TYR A 170 13.72 3.41 -0.15
N GLN A 171 15.03 3.23 0.06
CA GLN A 171 15.97 4.33 0.40
C GLN A 171 16.20 5.34 -0.72
N ASP A 172 15.87 5.00 -1.97
CA ASP A 172 16.21 5.80 -3.16
C ASP A 172 14.99 6.26 -3.97
N LEU A 173 13.84 6.50 -3.30
CA LEU A 173 12.70 7.03 -4.03
C LEU A 173 12.95 8.51 -4.40
N ASP A 174 13.17 8.76 -5.68
CA ASP A 174 13.15 10.09 -6.28
C ASP A 174 11.69 10.48 -6.59
N LEU A 175 11.13 11.40 -5.78
CA LEU A 175 9.76 11.87 -5.94
C LEU A 175 9.57 12.61 -7.28
N ASP A 176 10.55 13.38 -7.73
CA ASP A 176 10.48 14.06 -9.02
C ASP A 176 10.45 13.08 -10.18
N ARG A 177 11.23 12.00 -10.07
CA ARG A 177 11.19 10.89 -11.04
C ARG A 177 9.82 10.20 -11.06
N LEU A 178 9.24 9.97 -9.87
CA LEU A 178 7.89 9.41 -9.78
C LEU A 178 6.85 10.34 -10.44
N ILE A 179 6.91 11.64 -10.16
CA ILE A 179 6.00 12.64 -10.76
C ILE A 179 6.17 12.66 -12.29
N ARG A 180 7.40 12.67 -12.80
CA ARG A 180 7.64 12.56 -14.25
C ARG A 180 7.06 11.28 -14.84
N ARG A 181 7.12 10.17 -14.11
CA ARG A 181 6.52 8.90 -14.54
C ARG A 181 5.01 8.96 -14.52
N ALA A 182 4.43 9.51 -13.47
CA ALA A 182 2.99 9.71 -13.32
C ALA A 182 2.40 10.57 -14.44
N ARG A 183 3.08 11.65 -14.83
CA ARG A 183 2.68 12.48 -15.98
C ARG A 183 2.65 11.67 -17.28
N LYS A 184 3.66 10.81 -17.54
CA LYS A 184 3.65 9.91 -18.70
C LYS A 184 2.50 8.90 -18.69
N TRP A 185 2.01 8.51 -17.54
CA TRP A 185 0.80 7.69 -17.45
C TRP A 185 -0.46 8.54 -17.70
N ALA A 186 -0.50 9.76 -17.20
CA ALA A 186 -1.59 10.70 -17.47
C ALA A 186 -1.69 11.05 -18.97
N ASP A 187 -0.57 11.24 -19.67
CA ASP A 187 -0.50 11.44 -21.14
C ASP A 187 -1.10 10.25 -21.91
N ARG A 188 -1.27 9.10 -21.24
CA ARG A 188 -1.93 7.91 -21.77
C ARG A 188 -3.36 7.74 -21.28
N GLU A 189 -4.01 8.85 -20.95
CA GLU A 189 -5.40 8.91 -20.49
C GLU A 189 -5.65 8.18 -19.15
N CYS A 190 -4.60 7.87 -18.38
CA CYS A 190 -4.77 7.30 -17.05
C CYS A 190 -5.17 8.40 -16.05
N ALA A 191 -6.13 8.10 -15.17
CA ALA A 191 -6.38 8.92 -14.00
C ALA A 191 -5.34 8.58 -12.92
N VAL A 192 -4.42 9.49 -12.66
CA VAL A 192 -3.28 9.23 -11.76
C VAL A 192 -3.43 10.03 -10.48
N PHE A 193 -3.30 9.35 -9.34
CA PHE A 193 -3.36 9.93 -8.02
C PHE A 193 -2.08 9.66 -7.23
N LEU A 194 -1.67 10.64 -6.42
CA LEU A 194 -0.47 10.56 -5.58
C LEU A 194 -0.79 11.06 -4.17
N SER A 195 -0.46 10.28 -3.15
CA SER A 195 -0.49 10.72 -1.76
C SER A 195 0.88 11.24 -1.31
N GLU A 196 0.89 12.38 -0.59
CA GLU A 196 2.10 12.93 0.04
C GLU A 196 1.73 13.82 1.25
N TYR A 197 2.67 14.00 2.20
CA TYR A 197 2.50 14.90 3.35
C TYR A 197 2.92 16.33 3.05
N GLU A 198 3.79 16.54 2.10
CA GLU A 198 4.25 17.86 1.73
C GLU A 198 3.47 18.40 0.54
N ARG A 199 3.23 19.72 0.53
CA ARG A 199 2.62 20.35 -0.63
C ARG A 199 3.58 20.34 -1.81
N ILE A 200 3.12 19.77 -2.92
CA ILE A 200 3.88 19.69 -4.17
C ILE A 200 3.41 20.82 -5.09
N PRO A 201 4.26 21.84 -5.35
CA PRO A 201 3.90 22.94 -6.25
C PRO A 201 3.54 22.43 -7.65
N GLY A 202 2.49 23.01 -8.23
CA GLY A 202 2.06 22.68 -9.60
C GLY A 202 1.26 21.38 -9.75
N LEU A 203 0.90 20.71 -8.65
CA LEU A 203 -0.05 19.59 -8.66
C LEU A 203 -1.39 20.01 -8.04
N SER A 204 -2.49 19.51 -8.61
CA SER A 204 -3.85 19.76 -8.15
C SER A 204 -4.19 18.89 -6.93
N VAL A 205 -4.49 19.52 -5.78
CA VAL A 205 -4.98 18.82 -4.59
C VAL A 205 -6.46 18.52 -4.79
N VAL A 206 -6.84 17.23 -4.71
CA VAL A 206 -8.24 16.78 -4.81
C VAL A 206 -8.82 16.35 -3.47
N TRP A 207 -7.97 16.15 -2.47
CA TRP A 207 -8.36 15.90 -1.10
C TRP A 207 -7.21 16.22 -0.14
N GLU A 208 -7.57 16.72 1.06
CA GLU A 208 -6.65 16.86 2.18
C GLU A 208 -7.32 16.41 3.47
N GLY A 209 -6.55 15.83 4.38
CA GLY A 209 -7.04 15.37 5.66
C GLY A 209 -5.96 15.30 6.72
N GLN A 210 -6.35 15.55 7.96
CA GLN A 210 -5.44 15.38 9.10
C GLN A 210 -5.43 13.92 9.56
N ARG A 211 -4.24 13.38 9.77
CA ARG A 211 -4.11 12.11 10.49
C ARG A 211 -4.44 12.32 11.95
N SER A 212 -5.33 11.49 12.51
CA SER A 212 -5.47 11.43 13.97
C SER A 212 -4.16 10.94 14.59
N ALA A 213 -3.49 11.76 15.38
CA ALA A 213 -2.37 11.30 16.21
C ALA A 213 -2.90 10.35 17.30
N GLY A 214 -2.14 9.30 17.57
CA GLY A 214 -2.19 8.67 18.88
C GLY A 214 -1.72 9.70 19.93
N ILE A 215 -2.26 9.60 21.14
CA ILE A 215 -2.28 10.55 22.27
C ILE A 215 -0.91 11.10 22.76
N ARG A 216 0.16 11.12 21.99
CA ARG A 216 1.51 11.46 22.51
C ARG A 216 2.35 12.35 21.62
N SER A 217 1.91 13.54 21.27
CA SER A 217 2.85 14.68 21.09
C SER A 217 2.06 15.96 20.84
N GLY A 218 2.37 17.04 21.54
CA GLY A 218 1.84 18.38 21.28
C GLY A 218 2.33 19.00 19.95
N LYS A 219 2.64 18.19 18.95
CA LYS A 219 2.98 18.60 17.58
C LYS A 219 1.73 18.57 16.71
N ALA A 220 1.59 19.58 15.86
CA ALA A 220 0.54 19.61 14.85
C ALA A 220 0.53 18.28 14.06
N LEU A 221 -0.67 17.78 13.81
CA LEU A 221 -0.84 16.54 13.05
C LEU A 221 -0.42 16.77 11.60
N PRO A 222 0.33 15.87 11.00
CA PRO A 222 0.68 16.00 9.59
C PRO A 222 -0.60 15.95 8.75
N VAL A 223 -0.72 16.90 7.84
CA VAL A 223 -1.75 16.92 6.79
C VAL A 223 -1.30 15.96 5.70
N GLU A 224 -2.21 15.16 5.22
CA GLU A 224 -2.01 14.31 4.07
C GLU A 224 -2.79 14.87 2.88
N TYR A 225 -2.14 14.94 1.75
CA TYR A 225 -2.71 15.43 0.50
C TYR A 225 -2.88 14.28 -0.49
N LEU A 226 -3.99 14.28 -1.23
CA LEU A 226 -4.17 13.48 -2.43
C LEU A 226 -4.14 14.41 -3.63
N TYR A 227 -3.22 14.16 -4.53
CA TYR A 227 -3.06 14.92 -5.77
C TYR A 227 -3.67 14.16 -6.95
N SER A 228 -4.26 14.90 -7.91
CA SER A 228 -4.52 14.42 -9.26
C SER A 228 -3.42 14.91 -10.20
N ILE A 229 -2.92 14.05 -11.08
CA ILE A 229 -1.86 14.35 -12.02
C ILE A 229 -2.41 14.21 -13.45
N GLY A 230 -2.31 15.28 -14.24
CA GLY A 230 -2.78 15.31 -15.62
C GLY A 230 -4.28 15.65 -15.76
N ALA A 231 -4.90 16.19 -14.71
CA ALA A 231 -6.25 16.77 -14.78
C ALA A 231 -6.17 18.29 -15.06
#